data_4d171fb37b0b8160ce2941d1e39a9942
#
_entry.id   4d171fb37b0b8160ce2941d1e39a9942
#
_cell.length_a   1.000
_cell.length_b   1.000
_cell.length_c   1.000
_cell.angle_alpha   90.00
_cell.angle_beta   90.00
_cell.angle_gamma   90.00
#
_symmetry.space_group_name_H-M   'P 1'
#
loop_
_entity.id
_entity.type
_entity.pdbx_description
1 polymer ?
#
loop_
_entity_poly.entity_id
_entity_poly.type
_entity_poly.pdbx_seq_one_letter_code
_entity_poly.pdbx_strand_id
1 'polypeptide(L)'
;MALGAFGIITTEFGVIGILPDLAKEFHISIDTAGWLLSAFALTVALAGPFTNMLTARLNRKFVMCLVLGIFVLSNLLSAIASNFTMLMIARILPAFLHPVFWAVAMTAAAKQAGPKDAPKAIAIVMAGLSVATVLGVPLTTYMADLFNWRMSFIVSAAINLLAFGALYMFAPSMPVDKAQESPASQVRLLRSAHLWVKLLASTIILAGMFATYGYLAEYLDKISHMNGAQISIMLLVFGGTGILGNWLTGIALSKNITLTVRLALILLVIMHILAYQFGGYFVPMVIILSIWGFIHTGGFLVANLHLTHDIREPALDFVNSLLPSFFNAGITIGTLLGGFVIARYGIHEVIWMTVPLLLLSLGLTFITSPVKRTAGKKATAKRPQTKVGEMAVIGE
;
A
#
# COMPACT_ATOMS: atom_id res chain seq x y z
N MET A 1 -13.07 9.89 -7.78
CA MET A 1 -12.47 8.97 -6.78
C MET A 1 -11.02 8.63 -7.13
N ALA A 2 -10.68 8.18 -8.34
CA ALA A 2 -9.27 7.91 -8.72
C ALA A 2 -8.34 9.12 -8.55
N LEU A 3 -8.79 10.32 -8.92
CA LEU A 3 -8.02 11.56 -8.70
C LEU A 3 -7.81 11.84 -7.20
N GLY A 4 -8.79 11.51 -6.35
CA GLY A 4 -8.62 11.60 -4.88
C GLY A 4 -7.60 10.61 -4.37
N ALA A 5 -7.63 9.36 -4.83
CA ALA A 5 -6.61 8.36 -4.53
C ALA A 5 -5.21 8.82 -4.96
N PHE A 6 -5.10 9.40 -6.16
CA PHE A 6 -3.86 10.00 -6.65
C PHE A 6 -3.35 11.11 -5.71
N GLY A 7 -4.19 12.06 -5.31
CA GLY A 7 -3.80 13.17 -4.43
C GLY A 7 -3.39 12.71 -3.02
N ILE A 8 -4.13 11.78 -2.45
CA ILE A 8 -3.87 11.23 -1.12
C ILE A 8 -2.51 10.50 -1.09
N ILE A 9 -2.27 9.62 -2.05
CA ILE A 9 -1.02 8.85 -2.13
C ILE A 9 0.18 9.76 -2.48
N THR A 10 -0.03 10.77 -3.34
CA THR A 10 1.00 11.79 -3.60
C THR A 10 1.37 12.51 -2.30
N THR A 11 0.40 12.85 -1.45
CA THR A 11 0.67 13.46 -0.14
C THR A 11 1.38 12.48 0.80
N GLU A 12 0.98 11.21 0.84
CA GLU A 12 1.55 10.21 1.73
C GLU A 12 3.02 9.92 1.39
N PHE A 13 3.29 9.55 0.15
CA PHE A 13 4.62 9.10 -0.27
C PHE A 13 5.51 10.18 -0.90
N GLY A 14 4.96 11.32 -1.29
CA GLY A 14 5.73 12.43 -1.86
C GLY A 14 6.83 12.93 -0.92
N VAL A 15 6.64 12.78 0.39
CA VAL A 15 7.66 13.14 1.40
C VAL A 15 8.95 12.33 1.27
N ILE A 16 8.88 11.09 0.76
CA ILE A 16 10.06 10.21 0.60
C ILE A 16 11.14 10.89 -0.25
N GLY A 17 10.72 11.55 -1.32
CA GLY A 17 11.65 12.21 -2.24
C GLY A 17 12.27 13.50 -1.72
N ILE A 18 11.71 14.08 -0.65
CA ILE A 18 12.16 15.38 -0.08
C ILE A 18 12.70 15.25 1.34
N LEU A 19 12.83 14.03 1.88
CA LEU A 19 13.38 13.83 3.23
C LEU A 19 14.76 14.46 3.43
N PRO A 20 15.71 14.36 2.47
CA PRO A 20 17.02 15.00 2.59
C PRO A 20 16.90 16.52 2.72
N ASP A 21 16.02 17.16 1.95
CA ASP A 21 15.81 18.61 1.99
C ASP A 21 15.22 19.07 3.33
N LEU A 22 14.26 18.29 3.86
CA LEU A 22 13.65 18.56 5.17
C LEU A 22 14.66 18.37 6.32
N ALA A 23 15.49 17.33 6.27
CA ALA A 23 16.54 17.10 7.25
C ALA A 23 17.53 18.28 7.28
N LYS A 24 17.92 18.77 6.11
CA LYS A 24 18.80 19.93 5.96
C LYS A 24 18.15 21.24 6.43
N GLU A 25 16.92 21.51 6.02
CA GLU A 25 16.19 22.74 6.37
C GLU A 25 15.96 22.89 7.88
N PHE A 26 15.52 21.81 8.53
CA PHE A 26 15.23 21.83 9.96
C PHE A 26 16.42 21.47 10.85
N HIS A 27 17.60 21.26 10.27
CA HIS A 27 18.83 20.87 10.99
C HIS A 27 18.63 19.63 11.87
N ILE A 28 17.94 18.63 11.36
CA ILE A 28 17.68 17.35 12.01
C ILE A 28 18.31 16.19 11.27
N SER A 29 18.44 15.06 11.94
CA SER A 29 18.94 13.84 11.31
C SER A 29 17.89 13.25 10.34
N ILE A 30 18.36 12.48 9.36
CA ILE A 30 17.49 11.87 8.34
C ILE A 30 16.52 10.84 8.95
N ASP A 31 16.93 10.12 10.00
CA ASP A 31 16.07 9.22 10.75
C ASP A 31 14.96 9.98 11.47
N THR A 32 15.24 11.16 12.02
CA THR A 32 14.23 12.06 12.59
C THR A 32 13.27 12.54 11.50
N ALA A 33 13.75 12.94 10.32
CA ALA A 33 12.89 13.29 9.19
C ALA A 33 12.00 12.11 8.76
N GLY A 34 12.49 10.88 8.83
CA GLY A 34 11.75 9.65 8.54
C GLY A 34 10.49 9.44 9.42
N TRP A 35 10.41 10.09 10.58
CA TRP A 35 9.19 10.10 11.40
C TRP A 35 7.99 10.70 10.68
N LEU A 36 8.18 11.54 9.67
CA LEU A 36 7.07 12.07 8.83
C LEU A 36 6.33 10.95 8.10
N LEU A 37 7.02 9.89 7.70
CA LEU A 37 6.41 8.72 7.09
C LEU A 37 5.90 7.73 8.15
N SER A 38 6.73 7.45 9.16
CA SER A 38 6.41 6.47 10.21
C SER A 38 5.20 6.89 11.05
N ALA A 39 5.13 8.14 11.50
CA ALA A 39 4.02 8.63 12.32
C ALA A 39 2.72 8.74 11.51
N PHE A 40 2.80 9.10 10.22
CA PHE A 40 1.65 9.07 9.33
C PHE A 40 1.11 7.64 9.23
N ALA A 41 1.94 6.67 8.86
CA ALA A 41 1.56 5.27 8.72
C ALA A 41 1.05 4.67 10.05
N LEU A 42 1.69 4.98 11.18
CA LEU A 42 1.24 4.56 12.51
C LEU A 42 -0.17 5.09 12.81
N THR A 43 -0.41 6.35 12.50
CA THR A 43 -1.73 6.96 12.70
C THR A 43 -2.79 6.27 11.83
N VAL A 44 -2.48 5.99 10.55
CA VAL A 44 -3.37 5.23 9.66
C VAL A 44 -3.66 3.83 10.23
N ALA A 45 -2.61 3.13 10.70
CA ALA A 45 -2.75 1.78 11.24
C ALA A 45 -3.67 1.74 12.46
N LEU A 46 -3.52 2.69 13.38
CA LEU A 46 -4.27 2.72 14.64
C LEU A 46 -5.66 3.35 14.49
N ALA A 47 -5.77 4.42 13.70
CA ALA A 47 -7.02 5.16 13.58
C ALA A 47 -8.06 4.47 12.68
N GLY A 48 -7.63 3.66 11.70
CA GLY A 48 -8.49 3.09 10.67
C GLY A 48 -9.78 2.43 11.18
N PRO A 49 -9.71 1.49 12.11
CA PRO A 49 -10.92 0.84 12.64
C PRO A 49 -11.91 1.82 13.29
N PHE A 50 -11.39 2.79 14.06
CA PHE A 50 -12.21 3.75 14.81
C PHE A 50 -12.84 4.79 13.88
N THR A 51 -12.06 5.38 13.00
CA THR A 51 -12.53 6.45 12.11
C THR A 51 -13.52 5.93 11.06
N ASN A 52 -13.35 4.70 10.58
CA ASN A 52 -14.33 4.04 9.73
C ASN A 52 -15.67 3.84 10.46
N MET A 53 -15.66 3.45 11.73
CA MET A 53 -16.88 3.34 12.54
C MET A 53 -17.57 4.69 12.75
N LEU A 54 -16.82 5.73 13.08
CA LEU A 54 -17.36 7.08 13.32
C LEU A 54 -18.02 7.66 12.06
N THR A 55 -17.46 7.38 10.88
CA THR A 55 -17.93 7.91 9.60
C THR A 55 -18.96 7.02 8.91
N ALA A 56 -19.18 5.80 9.38
CA ALA A 56 -20.02 4.78 8.74
C ALA A 56 -21.47 5.23 8.47
N ARG A 57 -22.01 6.14 9.29
CA ARG A 57 -23.38 6.66 9.18
C ARG A 57 -23.51 7.95 8.38
N LEU A 58 -22.39 8.54 7.95
CA LEU A 58 -22.37 9.81 7.24
C LEU A 58 -22.54 9.59 5.73
N ASN A 59 -23.08 10.61 5.04
CA ASN A 59 -23.16 10.60 3.58
C ASN A 59 -21.77 10.41 2.97
N ARG A 60 -21.61 9.43 2.09
CA ARG A 60 -20.31 9.04 1.52
C ARG A 60 -19.66 10.16 0.71
N LYS A 61 -20.45 10.95 -0.03
CA LYS A 61 -19.93 12.15 -0.73
C LYS A 61 -19.37 13.16 0.25
N PHE A 62 -20.12 13.45 1.32
CA PHE A 62 -19.66 14.39 2.36
C PHE A 62 -18.35 13.93 2.99
N VAL A 63 -18.27 12.64 3.36
CA VAL A 63 -17.07 12.05 3.97
C VAL A 63 -15.85 12.16 3.03
N MET A 64 -15.99 11.80 1.75
CA MET A 64 -14.89 11.92 0.81
C MET A 64 -14.43 13.38 0.59
N CYS A 65 -15.38 14.32 0.52
CA CYS A 65 -15.06 15.75 0.44
C CYS A 65 -14.36 16.23 1.71
N LEU A 66 -14.82 15.82 2.90
CA LEU A 66 -14.20 16.16 4.17
C LEU A 66 -12.75 15.68 4.22
N VAL A 67 -12.50 14.42 3.83
CA VAL A 67 -11.15 13.86 3.79
C VAL A 67 -10.25 14.67 2.86
N LEU A 68 -10.67 14.89 1.61
CA LEU A 68 -9.88 15.66 0.64
C LEU A 68 -9.65 17.10 1.10
N GLY A 69 -10.64 17.75 1.71
CA GLY A 69 -10.51 19.08 2.31
C GLY A 69 -9.47 19.14 3.43
N ILE A 70 -9.43 18.10 4.29
CA ILE A 70 -8.41 17.97 5.33
C ILE A 70 -7.02 17.71 4.72
N PHE A 71 -6.92 16.94 3.65
CA PHE A 71 -5.65 16.77 2.91
C PHE A 71 -5.17 18.10 2.29
N VAL A 72 -6.07 18.91 1.72
CA VAL A 72 -5.72 20.26 1.24
C VAL A 72 -5.19 21.12 2.38
N LEU A 73 -5.94 21.22 3.48
CA LEU A 73 -5.54 21.99 4.66
C LEU A 73 -4.20 21.55 5.21
N SER A 74 -4.02 20.25 5.39
CA SER A 74 -2.76 19.65 5.85
C SER A 74 -1.57 20.02 4.99
N ASN A 75 -1.71 19.90 3.66
CA ASN A 75 -0.64 20.26 2.73
C ASN A 75 -0.34 21.77 2.76
N LEU A 76 -1.35 22.64 2.86
CA LEU A 76 -1.14 24.07 3.00
C LEU A 76 -0.42 24.41 4.34
N LEU A 77 -0.84 23.79 5.46
CA LEU A 77 -0.16 23.94 6.74
C LEU A 77 1.28 23.42 6.69
N SER A 78 1.52 22.32 5.98
CA SER A 78 2.86 21.78 5.76
C SER A 78 3.74 22.74 4.96
N ALA A 79 3.20 23.38 3.92
CA ALA A 79 3.93 24.32 3.09
C ALA A 79 4.39 25.59 3.84
N ILE A 80 3.63 26.02 4.86
CA ILE A 80 3.98 27.20 5.69
C ILE A 80 4.66 26.83 7.02
N ALA A 81 4.98 25.53 7.23
CA ALA A 81 5.60 25.09 8.47
C ALA A 81 6.94 25.80 8.71
N SER A 82 7.08 26.38 9.89
CA SER A 82 8.28 27.09 10.35
C SER A 82 9.24 26.20 11.15
N ASN A 83 8.78 25.03 11.57
CA ASN A 83 9.58 24.05 12.31
C ASN A 83 9.07 22.64 12.07
N PHE A 84 9.89 21.65 12.42
CA PHE A 84 9.60 20.24 12.20
C PHE A 84 8.36 19.75 12.95
N THR A 85 8.14 20.24 14.16
CA THR A 85 6.96 19.86 14.98
C THR A 85 5.66 20.30 14.31
N MET A 86 5.61 21.53 13.78
CA MET A 86 4.44 22.03 13.03
C MET A 86 4.19 21.18 11.79
N LEU A 87 5.24 20.84 11.05
CA LEU A 87 5.16 19.96 9.88
C LEU A 87 4.63 18.58 10.27
N MET A 88 5.13 18.00 11.37
CA MET A 88 4.70 16.70 11.88
C MET A 88 3.19 16.70 12.23
N ILE A 89 2.73 17.70 12.98
CA ILE A 89 1.31 17.83 13.35
C ILE A 89 0.44 17.99 12.11
N ALA A 90 0.85 18.85 11.17
CA ALA A 90 0.12 19.05 9.93
C ALA A 90 -0.04 17.73 9.14
N ARG A 91 1.00 16.89 9.09
CA ARG A 91 0.97 15.60 8.39
C ARG A 91 0.19 14.49 9.10
N ILE A 92 0.16 14.49 10.43
CA ILE A 92 -0.62 13.50 11.20
C ILE A 92 -2.13 13.75 11.03
N LEU A 93 -2.56 14.99 10.84
CA LEU A 93 -3.97 15.36 10.75
C LEU A 93 -4.75 14.56 9.67
N PRO A 94 -4.32 14.48 8.41
CA PRO A 94 -5.03 13.73 7.38
C PRO A 94 -4.92 12.21 7.55
N ALA A 95 -3.89 11.73 8.23
CA ALA A 95 -3.67 10.29 8.45
C ALA A 95 -4.82 9.62 9.21
N PHE A 96 -5.49 10.35 10.11
CA PHE A 96 -6.68 9.86 10.82
C PHE A 96 -7.82 9.49 9.88
N LEU A 97 -7.98 10.18 8.77
CA LEU A 97 -9.08 9.99 7.83
C LEU A 97 -8.66 9.27 6.53
N HIS A 98 -7.37 9.01 6.35
CA HIS A 98 -6.86 8.29 5.19
C HIS A 98 -7.56 6.94 4.96
N PRO A 99 -7.73 6.04 5.98
CA PRO A 99 -8.42 4.76 5.80
C PRO A 99 -9.87 4.92 5.38
N VAL A 100 -10.53 5.99 5.86
CA VAL A 100 -11.93 6.28 5.56
C VAL A 100 -12.12 6.57 4.07
N PHE A 101 -11.20 7.33 3.45
CA PHE A 101 -11.27 7.58 2.02
C PHE A 101 -11.29 6.29 1.21
N TRP A 102 -10.37 5.37 1.49
CA TRP A 102 -10.26 4.10 0.76
C TRP A 102 -11.49 3.24 0.92
N ALA A 103 -11.97 3.06 2.16
CA ALA A 103 -13.18 2.28 2.44
C ALA A 103 -14.41 2.84 1.71
N VAL A 104 -14.58 4.18 1.73
CA VAL A 104 -15.71 4.85 1.10
C VAL A 104 -15.58 4.88 -0.42
N ALA A 105 -14.38 5.18 -0.96
CA ALA A 105 -14.16 5.29 -2.40
C ALA A 105 -14.37 3.95 -3.11
N MET A 106 -13.86 2.84 -2.55
CA MET A 106 -14.02 1.50 -3.11
C MET A 106 -15.49 1.07 -3.15
N THR A 107 -16.17 1.19 -2.01
CA THR A 107 -17.59 0.82 -1.91
C THR A 107 -18.49 1.70 -2.76
N ALA A 108 -18.23 3.02 -2.81
CA ALA A 108 -19.00 3.94 -3.64
C ALA A 108 -18.80 3.70 -5.13
N ALA A 109 -17.56 3.43 -5.57
CA ALA A 109 -17.25 3.10 -6.96
C ALA A 109 -17.95 1.80 -7.39
N ALA A 110 -17.86 0.74 -6.58
CA ALA A 110 -18.53 -0.53 -6.84
C ALA A 110 -20.04 -0.38 -6.95
N LYS A 111 -20.65 0.34 -5.99
CA LYS A 111 -22.11 0.55 -5.97
C LYS A 111 -22.62 1.35 -7.16
N GLN A 112 -21.90 2.42 -7.58
CA GLN A 112 -22.31 3.24 -8.72
C GLN A 112 -22.19 2.50 -10.05
N ALA A 113 -21.21 1.63 -10.20
CA ALA A 113 -21.01 0.84 -11.43
C ALA A 113 -21.96 -0.34 -11.56
N GLY A 114 -22.56 -0.77 -10.45
CA GLY A 114 -23.39 -1.97 -10.39
C GLY A 114 -22.59 -3.28 -10.39
N PRO A 115 -23.24 -4.42 -10.08
CA PRO A 115 -22.54 -5.69 -9.82
C PRO A 115 -21.61 -6.16 -10.97
N LYS A 116 -22.00 -5.93 -12.21
CA LYS A 116 -21.24 -6.35 -13.40
C LYS A 116 -19.93 -5.58 -13.58
N ASP A 117 -19.96 -4.26 -13.36
CA ASP A 117 -18.84 -3.36 -13.62
C ASP A 117 -18.10 -2.94 -12.34
N ALA A 118 -18.53 -3.42 -11.17
CA ALA A 118 -17.90 -3.11 -9.88
C ALA A 118 -16.39 -3.40 -9.85
N PRO A 119 -15.87 -4.56 -10.35
CA PRO A 119 -14.44 -4.82 -10.35
C PRO A 119 -13.65 -3.80 -11.19
N LYS A 120 -14.21 -3.38 -12.33
CA LYS A 120 -13.59 -2.36 -13.20
C LYS A 120 -13.56 -1.00 -12.52
N ALA A 121 -14.63 -0.61 -11.82
CA ALA A 121 -14.70 0.65 -11.10
C ALA A 121 -13.69 0.71 -9.94
N ILE A 122 -13.55 -0.38 -9.18
CA ILE A 122 -12.53 -0.52 -8.15
C ILE A 122 -11.12 -0.41 -8.75
N ALA A 123 -10.87 -1.09 -9.88
CA ALA A 123 -9.58 -1.03 -10.55
C ALA A 123 -9.21 0.40 -11.00
N ILE A 124 -10.20 1.21 -11.44
CA ILE A 124 -9.98 2.63 -11.79
C ILE A 124 -9.59 3.44 -10.54
N VAL A 125 -10.19 3.19 -9.38
CA VAL A 125 -9.79 3.87 -8.13
C VAL A 125 -8.36 3.47 -7.75
N MET A 126 -8.03 2.18 -7.84
CA MET A 126 -6.67 1.68 -7.57
C MET A 126 -5.62 2.18 -8.56
N ALA A 127 -6.02 2.44 -9.82
CA ALA A 127 -5.12 3.09 -10.78
C ALA A 127 -4.63 4.46 -10.30
N GLY A 128 -5.45 5.19 -9.53
CA GLY A 128 -5.03 6.45 -8.90
C GLY A 128 -3.82 6.29 -7.98
N LEU A 129 -3.76 5.19 -7.20
CA LEU A 129 -2.59 4.85 -6.38
C LEU A 129 -1.35 4.59 -7.26
N SER A 130 -1.51 3.76 -8.30
CA SER A 130 -0.39 3.43 -9.20
C SER A 130 0.14 4.67 -9.93
N VAL A 131 -0.75 5.55 -10.39
CA VAL A 131 -0.34 6.81 -11.05
C VAL A 131 0.35 7.74 -10.05
N ALA A 132 -0.07 7.76 -8.77
CA ALA A 132 0.57 8.58 -7.74
C ALA A 132 2.01 8.13 -7.44
N THR A 133 2.25 6.83 -7.36
CA THR A 133 3.61 6.30 -7.13
C THR A 133 4.54 6.59 -8.31
N VAL A 134 4.00 6.64 -9.54
CA VAL A 134 4.78 6.85 -10.76
C VAL A 134 4.99 8.33 -11.09
N LEU A 135 3.97 9.16 -10.91
CA LEU A 135 4.00 10.57 -11.29
C LEU A 135 3.99 11.50 -10.08
N GLY A 136 3.22 11.17 -9.03
CA GLY A 136 3.01 12.04 -7.88
C GLY A 136 4.29 12.24 -7.07
N VAL A 137 4.96 11.15 -6.70
CA VAL A 137 6.21 11.20 -5.93
C VAL A 137 7.33 11.90 -6.72
N PRO A 138 7.64 11.51 -7.96
CA PRO A 138 8.65 12.23 -8.75
C PRO A 138 8.32 13.70 -8.99
N LEU A 139 7.03 14.02 -9.24
CA LEU A 139 6.61 15.40 -9.46
C LEU A 139 6.87 16.27 -8.22
N THR A 140 6.50 15.80 -7.04
CA THR A 140 6.74 16.53 -5.79
C THR A 140 8.23 16.69 -5.50
N THR A 141 9.04 15.67 -5.77
CA THR A 141 10.49 15.72 -5.65
C THR A 141 11.12 16.71 -6.63
N TYR A 142 10.69 16.66 -7.90
CA TYR A 142 11.17 17.59 -8.92
C TYR A 142 10.81 19.06 -8.61
N MET A 143 9.61 19.30 -8.11
CA MET A 143 9.20 20.64 -7.70
C MET A 143 9.96 21.15 -6.47
N ALA A 144 10.39 20.25 -5.57
CA ALA A 144 11.25 20.60 -4.46
C ALA A 144 12.66 20.98 -4.94
N ASP A 145 13.23 20.20 -5.84
CA ASP A 145 14.54 20.46 -6.43
C ASP A 145 14.57 21.79 -7.22
N LEU A 146 13.53 22.05 -8.01
CA LEU A 146 13.46 23.25 -8.86
C LEU A 146 13.25 24.55 -8.06
N PHE A 147 12.53 24.51 -6.96
CA PHE A 147 12.17 25.69 -6.16
C PHE A 147 12.62 25.53 -4.70
N ASN A 148 11.90 24.75 -3.92
CA ASN A 148 12.17 24.37 -2.55
C ASN A 148 11.17 23.29 -2.08
N TRP A 149 11.42 22.65 -0.96
CA TRP A 149 10.60 21.57 -0.39
C TRP A 149 9.11 21.97 -0.14
N ARG A 150 8.83 23.26 0.10
CA ARG A 150 7.45 23.76 0.30
C ARG A 150 6.58 23.56 -0.93
N MET A 151 7.17 23.63 -2.12
CA MET A 151 6.47 23.43 -3.38
C MET A 151 5.91 22.01 -3.53
N SER A 152 6.53 21.00 -2.95
CA SER A 152 5.99 19.63 -2.89
C SER A 152 4.62 19.59 -2.23
N PHE A 153 4.47 20.29 -1.13
CA PHE A 153 3.20 20.39 -0.41
C PHE A 153 2.17 21.27 -1.15
N ILE A 154 2.60 22.35 -1.77
CA ILE A 154 1.72 23.20 -2.58
C ILE A 154 1.15 22.42 -3.77
N VAL A 155 1.98 21.65 -4.47
CA VAL A 155 1.54 20.77 -5.57
C VAL A 155 0.57 19.70 -5.06
N SER A 156 0.89 19.07 -3.94
CA SER A 156 0.00 18.09 -3.30
C SER A 156 -1.34 18.72 -2.89
N ALA A 157 -1.32 19.95 -2.35
CA ALA A 157 -2.53 20.70 -2.04
C ALA A 157 -3.38 20.98 -3.29
N ALA A 158 -2.75 21.43 -4.37
CA ALA A 158 -3.42 21.71 -5.64
C ALA A 158 -4.08 20.45 -6.22
N ILE A 159 -3.38 19.31 -6.21
CA ILE A 159 -3.91 18.03 -6.67
C ILE A 159 -5.13 17.61 -5.83
N ASN A 160 -5.03 17.69 -4.50
CA ASN A 160 -6.14 17.33 -3.61
C ASN A 160 -7.31 18.32 -3.76
N LEU A 161 -7.05 19.60 -3.99
CA LEU A 161 -8.08 20.61 -4.25
C LEU A 161 -8.83 20.35 -5.54
N LEU A 162 -8.12 19.99 -6.62
CA LEU A 162 -8.73 19.56 -7.87
C LEU A 162 -9.59 18.30 -7.68
N ALA A 163 -9.11 17.34 -6.92
CA ALA A 163 -9.87 16.12 -6.59
C ALA A 163 -11.12 16.42 -5.74
N PHE A 164 -10.99 17.33 -4.76
CA PHE A 164 -12.10 17.83 -3.96
C PHE A 164 -13.16 18.50 -4.83
N GLY A 165 -12.76 19.45 -5.67
CA GLY A 165 -13.65 20.19 -6.58
C GLY A 165 -14.37 19.26 -7.56
N ALA A 166 -13.64 18.36 -8.20
CA ALA A 166 -14.21 17.37 -9.11
C ALA A 166 -15.23 16.45 -8.39
N LEU A 167 -14.91 16.00 -7.19
CA LEU A 167 -15.81 15.14 -6.43
C LEU A 167 -17.04 15.91 -5.93
N TYR A 168 -16.85 17.15 -5.47
CA TYR A 168 -17.95 18.01 -5.04
C TYR A 168 -18.92 18.33 -6.18
N MET A 169 -18.41 18.63 -7.38
CA MET A 169 -19.23 19.01 -8.55
C MET A 169 -19.91 17.81 -9.20
N PHE A 170 -19.20 16.70 -9.39
CA PHE A 170 -19.66 15.59 -10.24
C PHE A 170 -20.17 14.37 -9.49
N ALA A 171 -19.82 14.17 -8.22
CA ALA A 171 -20.32 13.00 -7.48
C ALA A 171 -21.77 13.25 -7.01
N PRO A 172 -22.69 12.29 -7.23
CA PRO A 172 -24.03 12.37 -6.67
C PRO A 172 -24.01 12.23 -5.14
N SER A 173 -25.10 12.61 -4.48
CA SER A 173 -25.30 12.30 -3.06
C SER A 173 -25.42 10.79 -2.87
N MET A 174 -24.70 10.25 -1.90
CA MET A 174 -24.60 8.81 -1.66
C MET A 174 -24.97 8.48 -0.19
N PRO A 175 -26.26 8.39 0.12
CA PRO A 175 -26.70 8.02 1.46
C PRO A 175 -26.29 6.58 1.79
N VAL A 176 -26.15 6.28 3.08
CA VAL A 176 -25.76 4.96 3.58
C VAL A 176 -26.97 4.06 3.67
N ASP A 177 -26.88 2.84 3.14
CA ASP A 177 -27.89 1.81 3.35
C ASP A 177 -27.79 1.26 4.78
N LYS A 178 -28.94 1.00 5.41
CA LYS A 178 -29.03 0.56 6.81
C LYS A 178 -28.62 -0.90 7.06
N ALA A 179 -28.27 -1.66 6.03
CA ALA A 179 -27.90 -3.06 6.15
C ALA A 179 -26.37 -3.20 6.28
N GLN A 180 -25.87 -3.22 7.50
CA GLN A 180 -24.55 -3.74 7.81
C GLN A 180 -24.69 -5.00 8.65
N GLU A 181 -24.00 -6.06 8.24
CA GLU A 181 -23.96 -7.34 8.94
C GLU A 181 -23.39 -7.21 10.36
N SER A 182 -23.81 -8.13 11.23
CA SER A 182 -23.47 -8.11 12.65
C SER A 182 -21.97 -8.42 12.88
N PRO A 183 -21.28 -7.67 13.75
CA PRO A 183 -19.85 -7.85 14.04
C PRO A 183 -19.47 -9.19 14.69
N ALA A 184 -20.44 -9.92 15.23
CA ALA A 184 -20.18 -11.09 16.09
C ALA A 184 -19.53 -12.29 15.37
N SER A 185 -19.81 -12.50 14.07
CA SER A 185 -19.21 -13.58 13.29
C SER A 185 -17.74 -13.30 12.93
N GLN A 186 -17.38 -12.04 12.80
CA GLN A 186 -16.07 -11.55 12.38
C GLN A 186 -15.02 -11.73 13.48
N VAL A 187 -15.39 -11.52 14.75
CA VAL A 187 -14.49 -11.65 15.90
C VAL A 187 -13.99 -13.09 16.08
N ARG A 188 -14.75 -14.09 15.66
CA ARG A 188 -14.33 -15.50 15.74
C ARG A 188 -13.10 -15.80 14.86
N LEU A 189 -12.92 -15.07 13.76
CA LEU A 189 -11.78 -15.23 12.84
C LEU A 189 -10.46 -14.79 13.48
N LEU A 190 -10.50 -13.81 14.39
CA LEU A 190 -9.32 -13.37 15.13
C LEU A 190 -8.74 -14.43 16.08
N ARG A 191 -9.44 -15.55 16.29
CA ARG A 191 -8.91 -16.69 17.06
C ARG A 191 -8.04 -17.62 16.23
N SER A 192 -7.94 -17.43 14.91
CA SER A 192 -7.15 -18.28 14.02
C SER A 192 -5.67 -17.90 14.07
N ALA A 193 -4.82 -18.75 14.63
CA ALA A 193 -3.37 -18.56 14.59
C ALA A 193 -2.82 -18.47 13.16
N HIS A 194 -3.41 -19.22 12.22
CA HIS A 194 -3.04 -19.18 10.81
C HIS A 194 -3.27 -17.78 10.19
N LEU A 195 -4.38 -17.11 10.52
CA LEU A 195 -4.64 -15.74 10.08
C LEU A 195 -3.58 -14.77 10.62
N TRP A 196 -3.23 -14.88 11.91
CA TRP A 196 -2.21 -14.01 12.51
C TRP A 196 -0.82 -14.19 11.90
N VAL A 197 -0.42 -15.43 11.60
CA VAL A 197 0.87 -15.68 10.92
C VAL A 197 0.89 -15.06 9.52
N LYS A 198 -0.22 -15.14 8.77
CA LYS A 198 -0.33 -14.50 7.46
C LYS A 198 -0.35 -12.97 7.54
N LEU A 199 -1.07 -12.40 8.50
CA LEU A 199 -1.06 -10.96 8.77
C LEU A 199 0.35 -10.48 9.11
N LEU A 200 1.04 -11.21 10.00
CA LEU A 200 2.42 -10.91 10.38
C LEU A 200 3.38 -11.02 9.19
N ALA A 201 3.26 -12.07 8.37
CA ALA A 201 4.08 -12.23 7.17
C ALA A 201 3.90 -11.06 6.20
N SER A 202 2.65 -10.65 5.93
CA SER A 202 2.35 -9.52 5.07
C SER A 202 2.86 -8.19 5.67
N THR A 203 2.74 -7.99 6.98
CA THR A 203 3.30 -6.84 7.68
C THR A 203 4.82 -6.79 7.54
N ILE A 204 5.51 -7.93 7.70
CA ILE A 204 6.98 -8.00 7.58
C ILE A 204 7.43 -7.80 6.13
N ILE A 205 6.65 -8.24 5.12
CA ILE A 205 6.93 -7.91 3.72
C ILE A 205 6.99 -6.38 3.55
N LEU A 206 5.96 -5.67 4.00
CA LEU A 206 5.91 -4.22 3.90
C LEU A 206 7.03 -3.56 4.73
N ALA A 207 7.32 -4.08 5.92
CA ALA A 207 8.41 -3.58 6.74
C ALA A 207 9.77 -3.70 6.01
N GLY A 208 10.07 -4.85 5.42
CA GLY A 208 11.27 -5.02 4.61
C GLY A 208 11.32 -4.09 3.40
N MET A 209 10.21 -3.95 2.68
CA MET A 209 10.13 -3.06 1.53
C MET A 209 10.39 -1.60 1.90
N PHE A 210 9.82 -1.11 3.00
CA PHE A 210 9.89 0.30 3.38
C PHE A 210 11.08 0.67 4.25
N ALA A 211 11.85 -0.28 4.77
CA ALA A 211 13.05 0.01 5.54
C ALA A 211 14.10 0.79 4.71
N THR A 212 14.30 0.40 3.45
CA THR A 212 15.19 1.13 2.52
C THR A 212 14.43 2.12 1.66
N TYR A 213 13.25 1.75 1.11
CA TYR A 213 12.49 2.63 0.21
C TYR A 213 12.09 3.96 0.88
N GLY A 214 11.77 3.95 2.17
CA GLY A 214 11.45 5.17 2.93
C GLY A 214 12.57 6.21 2.94
N TYR A 215 13.82 5.78 2.70
CA TYR A 215 15.01 6.63 2.68
C TYR A 215 15.72 6.61 1.32
N LEU A 216 15.00 6.19 0.26
CA LEU A 216 15.61 5.99 -1.07
C LEU A 216 16.25 7.27 -1.62
N ALA A 217 15.60 8.44 -1.45
CA ALA A 217 16.16 9.70 -1.92
C ALA A 217 17.51 10.02 -1.24
N GLU A 218 17.62 9.81 0.08
CA GLU A 218 18.88 9.99 0.83
C GLU A 218 19.94 8.98 0.39
N TYR A 219 19.53 7.72 0.12
CA TYR A 219 20.46 6.71 -0.39
C TYR A 219 21.04 7.12 -1.75
N LEU A 220 20.20 7.62 -2.66
CA LEU A 220 20.62 8.07 -3.98
C LEU A 220 21.50 9.33 -3.90
N ASP A 221 21.23 10.25 -2.98
CA ASP A 221 22.07 11.45 -2.74
C ASP A 221 23.44 11.06 -2.18
N LYS A 222 23.48 10.31 -1.08
CA LYS A 222 24.71 10.06 -0.33
C LYS A 222 25.58 8.93 -0.89
N ILE A 223 24.97 7.88 -1.41
CA ILE A 223 25.70 6.68 -1.89
C ILE A 223 25.90 6.73 -3.40
N SER A 224 24.84 7.09 -4.15
CA SER A 224 24.93 7.14 -5.62
C SER A 224 25.36 8.52 -6.15
N HIS A 225 25.53 9.51 -5.28
CA HIS A 225 25.93 10.89 -5.58
C HIS A 225 25.08 11.57 -6.65
N MET A 226 23.77 11.28 -6.64
CA MET A 226 22.79 11.84 -7.56
C MET A 226 22.29 13.20 -7.05
N ASN A 227 22.15 14.17 -7.94
CA ASN A 227 21.50 15.43 -7.64
C ASN A 227 19.96 15.28 -7.62
N GLY A 228 19.23 16.32 -7.15
CA GLY A 228 17.77 16.28 -6.99
C GLY A 228 17.01 15.97 -8.29
N ALA A 229 17.44 16.53 -9.43
CA ALA A 229 16.85 16.23 -10.72
C ALA A 229 17.03 14.74 -11.12
N GLN A 230 18.23 14.19 -10.89
CA GLN A 230 18.51 12.77 -11.14
C GLN A 230 17.68 11.88 -10.21
N ILE A 231 17.57 12.23 -8.93
CA ILE A 231 16.72 11.49 -7.96
C ILE A 231 15.26 11.48 -8.43
N SER A 232 14.73 12.63 -8.87
CA SER A 232 13.36 12.71 -9.40
C SER A 232 13.15 11.80 -10.60
N ILE A 233 14.13 11.76 -11.54
CA ILE A 233 14.09 10.87 -12.71
C ILE A 233 14.16 9.40 -12.25
N MET A 234 15.01 9.08 -11.27
CA MET A 234 15.14 7.72 -10.75
C MET A 234 13.86 7.23 -10.06
N LEU A 235 13.19 8.10 -9.32
CA LEU A 235 11.87 7.80 -8.74
C LEU A 235 10.80 7.60 -9.83
N LEU A 236 10.88 8.37 -10.93
CA LEU A 236 10.01 8.18 -12.09
C LEU A 236 10.28 6.83 -12.79
N VAL A 237 11.56 6.46 -12.97
CA VAL A 237 11.95 5.16 -13.52
C VAL A 237 11.48 4.03 -12.62
N PHE A 238 11.69 4.15 -11.30
CA PHE A 238 11.24 3.18 -10.30
C PHE A 238 9.72 2.96 -10.36
N GLY A 239 8.95 4.04 -10.36
CA GLY A 239 7.49 3.96 -10.49
C GLY A 239 7.04 3.44 -11.86
N GLY A 240 7.66 3.92 -12.94
CA GLY A 240 7.32 3.53 -14.32
C GLY A 240 7.56 2.04 -14.59
N THR A 241 8.72 1.51 -14.20
CA THR A 241 8.99 0.07 -14.26
C THR A 241 8.05 -0.73 -13.36
N GLY A 242 7.64 -0.12 -12.24
CA GLY A 242 6.69 -0.67 -11.29
C GLY A 242 5.30 -0.95 -11.89
N ILE A 243 4.82 -0.16 -12.86
CA ILE A 243 3.55 -0.44 -13.54
C ILE A 243 3.62 -1.78 -14.26
N LEU A 244 4.68 -1.99 -15.04
CA LEU A 244 4.91 -3.24 -15.75
C LEU A 244 5.08 -4.41 -14.76
N GLY A 245 5.82 -4.15 -13.68
CA GLY A 245 6.05 -5.12 -12.61
C GLY A 245 4.76 -5.56 -11.92
N ASN A 246 3.89 -4.62 -11.57
CA ASN A 246 2.61 -4.91 -10.95
C ASN A 246 1.69 -5.73 -11.88
N TRP A 247 1.64 -5.39 -13.16
CA TRP A 247 0.87 -6.12 -14.17
C TRP A 247 1.38 -7.55 -14.34
N LEU A 248 2.69 -7.75 -14.51
CA LEU A 248 3.28 -9.08 -14.66
C LEU A 248 3.20 -9.90 -13.38
N THR A 249 3.35 -9.26 -12.21
CA THR A 249 3.14 -9.90 -10.90
C THR A 249 1.70 -10.41 -10.77
N GLY A 250 0.70 -9.65 -11.23
CA GLY A 250 -0.71 -10.09 -11.25
C GLY A 250 -0.90 -11.35 -12.11
N ILE A 251 -0.30 -11.40 -13.29
CA ILE A 251 -0.32 -12.60 -14.17
C ILE A 251 0.39 -13.78 -13.50
N ALA A 252 1.53 -13.55 -12.89
CA ALA A 252 2.29 -14.61 -12.21
C ALA A 252 1.52 -15.17 -11.00
N LEU A 253 0.92 -14.30 -10.19
CA LEU A 253 0.09 -14.67 -9.05
C LEU A 253 -1.15 -15.49 -9.47
N SER A 254 -1.77 -15.18 -10.60
CA SER A 254 -2.90 -15.96 -11.10
C SER A 254 -2.52 -17.41 -11.48
N LYS A 255 -1.25 -17.66 -11.81
CA LYS A 255 -0.73 -19.01 -12.12
C LYS A 255 -0.30 -19.76 -10.85
N ASN A 256 0.47 -19.14 -9.99
CA ASN A 256 0.96 -19.76 -8.77
C ASN A 256 1.32 -18.71 -7.69
N ILE A 257 0.41 -18.48 -6.76
CA ILE A 257 0.57 -17.47 -5.70
C ILE A 257 1.83 -17.75 -4.87
N THR A 258 1.98 -18.95 -4.34
CA THR A 258 3.08 -19.29 -3.44
C THR A 258 4.46 -19.13 -4.09
N LEU A 259 4.60 -19.61 -5.33
CA LEU A 259 5.87 -19.48 -6.07
C LEU A 259 6.16 -18.01 -6.38
N THR A 260 5.17 -17.25 -6.82
CA THR A 260 5.35 -15.82 -7.16
C THR A 260 5.74 -15.01 -5.94
N VAL A 261 5.08 -15.24 -4.79
CA VAL A 261 5.42 -14.59 -3.51
C VAL A 261 6.88 -14.85 -3.14
N ARG A 262 7.31 -16.12 -3.16
CA ARG A 262 8.69 -16.50 -2.82
C ARG A 262 9.71 -15.91 -3.78
N LEU A 263 9.45 -15.98 -5.09
CA LEU A 263 10.34 -15.40 -6.10
C LEU A 263 10.45 -13.88 -5.94
N ALA A 264 9.35 -13.16 -5.69
CA ALA A 264 9.38 -11.72 -5.46
C ALA A 264 10.25 -11.36 -4.24
N LEU A 265 10.11 -12.09 -3.13
CA LEU A 265 10.92 -11.87 -1.93
C LEU A 265 12.42 -12.15 -2.18
N ILE A 266 12.75 -13.26 -2.85
CA ILE A 266 14.14 -13.59 -3.20
C ILE A 266 14.73 -12.53 -4.12
N LEU A 267 14.01 -12.10 -5.14
CA LEU A 267 14.48 -11.06 -6.07
C LEU A 267 14.66 -9.71 -5.37
N LEU A 268 13.77 -9.34 -4.44
CA LEU A 268 13.97 -8.13 -3.62
C LEU A 268 15.23 -8.23 -2.78
N VAL A 269 15.49 -9.36 -2.13
CA VAL A 269 16.74 -9.57 -1.37
C VAL A 269 17.97 -9.40 -2.28
N ILE A 270 17.95 -10.02 -3.47
CA ILE A 270 19.05 -9.91 -4.45
C ILE A 270 19.26 -8.45 -4.86
N MET A 271 18.18 -7.70 -5.17
CA MET A 271 18.29 -6.30 -5.58
C MET A 271 18.90 -5.43 -4.45
N HIS A 272 18.55 -5.66 -3.20
CA HIS A 272 19.12 -4.93 -2.08
C HIS A 272 20.61 -5.27 -1.87
N ILE A 273 21.00 -6.54 -1.99
CA ILE A 273 22.41 -6.93 -1.92
C ILE A 273 23.22 -6.30 -3.08
N LEU A 274 22.67 -6.30 -4.29
CA LEU A 274 23.30 -5.64 -5.43
C LEU A 274 23.39 -4.13 -5.25
N ALA A 275 22.36 -3.49 -4.66
CA ALA A 275 22.40 -2.07 -4.32
C ALA A 275 23.50 -1.78 -3.28
N TYR A 276 23.69 -2.64 -2.28
CA TYR A 276 24.78 -2.51 -1.33
C TYR A 276 26.15 -2.53 -2.01
N GLN A 277 26.37 -3.47 -2.93
CA GLN A 277 27.66 -3.65 -3.61
C GLN A 277 27.93 -2.60 -4.69
N PHE A 278 26.92 -2.23 -5.44
CA PHE A 278 27.08 -1.44 -6.67
C PHE A 278 26.36 -0.08 -6.63
N GLY A 279 25.70 0.26 -5.53
CA GLY A 279 24.91 1.49 -5.40
C GLY A 279 25.70 2.78 -5.54
N GLY A 280 27.02 2.74 -5.28
CA GLY A 280 27.93 3.86 -5.50
C GLY A 280 28.25 4.15 -6.99
N TYR A 281 27.89 3.25 -7.90
CA TYR A 281 28.13 3.43 -9.32
C TYR A 281 26.83 3.82 -10.03
N PHE A 282 26.82 4.93 -10.74
CA PHE A 282 25.63 5.51 -11.37
C PHE A 282 24.89 4.53 -12.28
N VAL A 283 25.56 3.95 -13.30
CA VAL A 283 24.92 3.06 -14.27
C VAL A 283 24.41 1.76 -13.64
N PRO A 284 25.20 1.04 -12.83
CA PRO A 284 24.69 -0.12 -12.09
C PRO A 284 23.46 0.22 -11.23
N MET A 285 23.49 1.34 -10.51
CA MET A 285 22.37 1.74 -9.65
C MET A 285 21.09 2.02 -10.45
N VAL A 286 21.18 2.65 -11.61
CA VAL A 286 20.03 2.86 -12.53
C VAL A 286 19.40 1.54 -12.92
N ILE A 287 20.21 0.54 -13.27
CA ILE A 287 19.72 -0.80 -13.66
C ILE A 287 19.06 -1.50 -12.46
N ILE A 288 19.76 -1.50 -11.32
CA ILE A 288 19.26 -2.11 -10.08
C ILE A 288 17.94 -1.47 -9.69
N LEU A 289 17.85 -0.14 -9.70
CA LEU A 289 16.65 0.59 -9.30
C LEU A 289 15.46 0.33 -10.24
N SER A 290 15.72 0.19 -11.54
CA SER A 290 14.71 -0.17 -12.54
C SER A 290 14.11 -1.54 -12.26
N ILE A 291 14.96 -2.54 -11.96
CA ILE A 291 14.51 -3.90 -11.63
C ILE A 291 13.87 -3.93 -10.24
N TRP A 292 14.43 -3.19 -9.28
CA TRP A 292 13.86 -3.10 -7.93
C TRP A 292 12.46 -2.48 -7.97
N GLY A 293 12.25 -1.36 -8.67
CA GLY A 293 10.94 -0.74 -8.83
C GLY A 293 9.93 -1.68 -9.46
N PHE A 294 10.36 -2.43 -10.49
CA PHE A 294 9.55 -3.46 -11.14
C PHE A 294 9.03 -4.51 -10.14
N ILE A 295 9.86 -4.98 -9.21
CA ILE A 295 9.46 -6.01 -8.23
C ILE A 295 8.71 -5.37 -7.05
N HIS A 296 9.17 -4.22 -6.56
CA HIS A 296 8.67 -3.55 -5.37
C HIS A 296 7.19 -3.15 -5.50
N THR A 297 6.80 -2.57 -6.63
CA THR A 297 5.42 -2.11 -6.84
C THR A 297 4.43 -3.28 -6.83
N GLY A 298 4.82 -4.46 -7.33
CA GLY A 298 4.07 -5.69 -7.19
C GLY A 298 3.98 -6.23 -5.76
N GLY A 299 4.83 -5.75 -4.85
CA GLY A 299 4.93 -6.22 -3.48
C GLY A 299 3.66 -6.03 -2.64
N PHE A 300 2.91 -4.95 -2.87
CA PHE A 300 1.59 -4.77 -2.24
C PHE A 300 0.60 -5.84 -2.66
N LEU A 301 0.57 -6.18 -3.95
CA LEU A 301 -0.28 -7.24 -4.48
C LEU A 301 0.16 -8.62 -3.98
N VAL A 302 1.47 -8.85 -3.90
CA VAL A 302 2.07 -10.06 -3.31
C VAL A 302 1.65 -10.23 -1.85
N ALA A 303 1.77 -9.18 -1.02
CA ALA A 303 1.39 -9.21 0.39
C ALA A 303 -0.13 -9.42 0.56
N ASN A 304 -0.95 -8.79 -0.27
CA ASN A 304 -2.41 -8.92 -0.24
C ASN A 304 -2.83 -10.35 -0.59
N LEU A 305 -2.39 -10.90 -1.73
CA LEU A 305 -2.79 -12.23 -2.16
C LEU A 305 -2.17 -13.33 -1.29
N HIS A 306 -0.97 -13.13 -0.73
CA HIS A 306 -0.43 -14.03 0.28
C HIS A 306 -1.36 -14.15 1.49
N LEU A 307 -1.93 -13.04 1.94
CA LEU A 307 -2.86 -13.02 3.07
C LEU A 307 -4.21 -13.66 2.71
N THR A 308 -4.79 -13.35 1.54
CA THR A 308 -6.21 -13.55 1.28
C THR A 308 -6.56 -14.83 0.53
N HIS A 309 -5.63 -15.46 -0.20
CA HIS A 309 -5.94 -16.52 -1.17
C HIS A 309 -6.60 -17.80 -0.61
N ASP A 310 -6.40 -18.13 0.67
CA ASP A 310 -7.02 -19.30 1.32
C ASP A 310 -8.26 -18.94 2.14
N ILE A 311 -8.64 -17.66 2.17
CA ILE A 311 -9.73 -17.18 2.99
C ILE A 311 -11.00 -17.24 2.17
N ARG A 312 -12.04 -17.88 2.73
CA ARG A 312 -13.34 -18.02 2.09
C ARG A 312 -14.30 -16.91 2.52
N GLU A 313 -15.25 -16.59 1.66
CA GLU A 313 -16.41 -15.79 2.03
C GLU A 313 -17.18 -16.43 3.21
N PRO A 314 -17.72 -15.68 4.18
CA PRO A 314 -17.75 -14.20 4.31
C PRO A 314 -16.53 -13.60 5.03
N ALA A 315 -15.51 -14.42 5.36
CA ALA A 315 -14.33 -14.01 6.12
C ALA A 315 -13.40 -13.06 5.34
N LEU A 316 -13.46 -13.12 4.00
CA LEU A 316 -12.59 -12.34 3.13
C LEU A 316 -12.80 -10.82 3.30
N ASP A 317 -14.05 -10.37 3.41
CA ASP A 317 -14.37 -8.95 3.60
C ASP A 317 -13.79 -8.41 4.91
N PHE A 318 -13.90 -9.20 5.99
CA PHE A 318 -13.32 -8.83 7.27
C PHE A 318 -11.79 -8.73 7.20
N VAL A 319 -11.12 -9.70 6.59
CA VAL A 319 -9.66 -9.69 6.43
C VAL A 319 -9.20 -8.52 5.56
N ASN A 320 -9.92 -8.23 4.48
CA ASN A 320 -9.65 -7.06 3.64
C ASN A 320 -9.79 -5.74 4.41
N SER A 321 -10.68 -5.67 5.40
CA SER A 321 -10.81 -4.48 6.26
C SER A 321 -9.60 -4.26 7.18
N LEU A 322 -8.86 -5.31 7.52
CA LEU A 322 -7.66 -5.25 8.34
C LEU A 322 -6.40 -4.87 7.53
N LEU A 323 -6.38 -5.12 6.22
CA LEU A 323 -5.22 -4.90 5.35
C LEU A 323 -4.59 -3.52 5.50
N PRO A 324 -5.34 -2.39 5.42
CA PRO A 324 -4.74 -1.07 5.53
C PRO A 324 -3.99 -0.86 6.85
N SER A 325 -4.55 -1.35 7.96
CA SER A 325 -3.92 -1.24 9.28
C SER A 325 -2.61 -2.04 9.36
N PHE A 326 -2.61 -3.29 8.89
CA PHE A 326 -1.42 -4.15 8.94
C PHE A 326 -0.35 -3.72 7.93
N PHE A 327 -0.73 -3.22 6.75
CA PHE A 327 0.20 -2.69 5.77
C PHE A 327 0.89 -1.42 6.31
N ASN A 328 0.13 -0.51 6.87
CA ASN A 328 0.67 0.70 7.48
C ASN A 328 1.49 0.41 8.75
N ALA A 329 1.12 -0.60 9.55
CA ALA A 329 1.98 -1.09 10.62
C ALA A 329 3.33 -1.60 10.07
N GLY A 330 3.33 -2.30 8.93
CA GLY A 330 4.54 -2.71 8.24
C GLY A 330 5.38 -1.52 7.78
N ILE A 331 4.78 -0.54 7.13
CA ILE A 331 5.47 0.71 6.72
C ILE A 331 6.10 1.38 7.94
N THR A 332 5.35 1.52 9.03
CA THR A 332 5.83 2.10 10.29
C THR A 332 7.06 1.36 10.83
N ILE A 333 6.94 0.04 10.99
CA ILE A 333 8.01 -0.79 11.52
C ILE A 333 9.25 -0.71 10.62
N GLY A 334 9.06 -0.81 9.31
CA GLY A 334 10.15 -0.75 8.35
C GLY A 334 10.91 0.57 8.40
N THR A 335 10.20 1.69 8.33
CA THR A 335 10.83 3.02 8.35
C THR A 335 11.49 3.33 9.70
N LEU A 336 10.91 2.92 10.83
CA LEU A 336 11.54 3.08 12.14
C LEU A 336 12.82 2.25 12.26
N LEU A 337 12.78 0.99 11.85
CA LEU A 337 13.96 0.11 11.89
C LEU A 337 15.04 0.58 10.91
N GLY A 338 14.65 1.01 9.71
CA GLY A 338 15.56 1.63 8.75
C GLY A 338 16.23 2.88 9.31
N GLY A 339 15.43 3.79 9.89
CA GLY A 339 15.93 5.00 10.56
C GLY A 339 16.91 4.68 11.71
N PHE A 340 16.58 3.68 12.53
CA PHE A 340 17.46 3.23 13.61
C PHE A 340 18.83 2.76 13.08
N VAL A 341 18.85 1.97 11.99
CA VAL A 341 20.12 1.54 11.37
C VAL A 341 20.88 2.73 10.79
N ILE A 342 20.18 3.64 10.12
CA ILE A 342 20.80 4.85 9.55
C ILE A 342 21.44 5.71 10.65
N ALA A 343 20.76 5.95 11.75
CA ALA A 343 21.23 6.74 12.86
C ALA A 343 22.49 6.16 13.52
N ARG A 344 22.61 4.83 13.53
CA ARG A 344 23.72 4.16 14.23
C ARG A 344 24.88 3.77 13.33
N TYR A 345 24.61 3.43 12.08
CA TYR A 345 25.58 2.82 11.17
C TYR A 345 25.71 3.58 9.82
N GLY A 346 24.81 4.52 9.55
CA GLY A 346 24.79 5.27 8.30
C GLY A 346 23.83 4.71 7.25
N ILE A 347 23.56 5.54 6.23
CA ILE A 347 22.56 5.25 5.19
C ILE A 347 22.89 4.01 4.35
N HIS A 348 24.17 3.73 4.11
CA HIS A 348 24.60 2.56 3.33
C HIS A 348 24.15 1.25 3.98
N GLU A 349 24.18 1.19 5.30
CA GLU A 349 23.86 -0.01 6.08
C GLU A 349 22.36 -0.30 6.20
N VAL A 350 21.48 0.62 5.76
CA VAL A 350 20.02 0.45 5.83
C VAL A 350 19.54 -0.82 5.12
N ILE A 351 20.26 -1.26 4.10
CA ILE A 351 19.99 -2.48 3.33
C ILE A 351 20.02 -3.72 4.22
N TRP A 352 20.90 -3.75 5.23
CA TRP A 352 20.99 -4.87 6.18
C TRP A 352 19.85 -4.92 7.20
N MET A 353 18.95 -3.95 7.20
CA MET A 353 17.67 -4.10 7.87
C MET A 353 16.61 -4.73 6.93
N THR A 354 16.61 -4.36 5.67
CA THR A 354 15.67 -4.90 4.67
C THR A 354 15.87 -6.41 4.44
N VAL A 355 17.11 -6.84 4.26
CA VAL A 355 17.43 -8.24 3.91
C VAL A 355 16.92 -9.24 4.96
N PRO A 356 17.19 -9.12 6.27
CA PRO A 356 16.66 -10.04 7.28
C PRO A 356 15.14 -10.04 7.35
N LEU A 357 14.48 -8.88 7.21
CA LEU A 357 13.02 -8.79 7.23
C LEU A 357 12.40 -9.55 6.05
N LEU A 358 12.94 -9.40 4.85
CA LEU A 358 12.47 -10.12 3.66
C LEU A 358 12.74 -11.63 3.78
N LEU A 359 13.90 -12.03 4.30
CA LEU A 359 14.21 -13.44 4.55
C LEU A 359 13.31 -14.05 5.64
N LEU A 360 13.02 -13.31 6.71
CA LEU A 360 12.07 -13.73 7.74
C LEU A 360 10.67 -13.93 7.12
N SER A 361 10.21 -12.99 6.31
CA SER A 361 8.93 -13.13 5.62
C SER A 361 8.93 -14.33 4.66
N LEU A 362 10.02 -14.52 3.91
CA LEU A 362 10.18 -15.72 3.06
C LEU A 362 10.06 -17.01 3.87
N GLY A 363 10.72 -17.10 5.04
CA GLY A 363 10.59 -18.22 5.97
C GLY A 363 9.14 -18.47 6.41
N LEU A 364 8.41 -17.40 6.76
CA LEU A 364 7.00 -17.51 7.14
C LEU A 364 6.10 -18.04 6.01
N THR A 365 6.45 -17.79 4.73
CA THR A 365 5.68 -18.35 3.60
C THR A 365 5.75 -19.88 3.53
N PHE A 366 6.78 -20.52 4.08
CA PHE A 366 6.85 -22.00 4.13
C PHE A 366 5.94 -22.57 5.22
N ILE A 367 5.74 -21.84 6.30
CA ILE A 367 4.83 -22.24 7.40
C ILE A 367 3.37 -22.05 6.99
N THR A 368 3.07 -20.98 6.23
CA THR A 368 1.71 -20.62 5.82
C THR A 368 1.26 -21.26 4.51
N SER A 369 2.16 -21.96 3.81
CA SER A 369 1.77 -22.67 2.58
C SER A 369 0.79 -23.81 2.93
N PRO A 370 -0.30 -23.97 2.15
CA PRO A 370 -1.18 -25.10 2.34
C PRO A 370 -0.37 -26.39 2.19
N VAL A 371 -0.32 -27.18 3.25
CA VAL A 371 0.20 -28.56 3.15
C VAL A 371 -0.58 -29.22 2.04
N LYS A 372 0.09 -29.67 0.97
CA LYS A 372 -0.54 -30.49 -0.06
C LYS A 372 -1.24 -31.63 0.67
N ARG A 373 -2.58 -31.51 0.83
CA ARG A 373 -3.36 -32.66 1.20
C ARG A 373 -3.07 -33.69 0.11
N THR A 374 -2.23 -34.65 0.42
CA THR A 374 -2.09 -35.86 -0.38
C THR A 374 -3.50 -36.30 -0.70
N ALA A 375 -3.80 -36.38 -1.98
CA ALA A 375 -5.10 -36.82 -2.48
C ALA A 375 -5.35 -38.23 -1.91
N GLY A 376 -5.89 -38.26 -0.70
CA GLY A 376 -6.38 -39.46 -0.06
C GLY A 376 -7.63 -39.88 -0.81
N LYS A 377 -7.47 -40.98 -1.53
CA LYS A 377 -8.46 -41.91 -2.04
C LYS A 377 -9.84 -41.29 -2.33
N LYS A 378 -10.12 -41.13 -3.62
CA LYS A 378 -11.49 -41.07 -4.12
C LYS A 378 -12.29 -42.21 -3.44
N ALA A 379 -13.10 -41.86 -2.45
CA ALA A 379 -14.19 -42.70 -2.04
C ALA A 379 -15.17 -42.70 -3.21
N THR A 380 -15.18 -43.79 -3.96
CA THR A 380 -16.20 -44.12 -4.94
C THR A 380 -17.53 -44.23 -4.22
N ALA A 381 -18.24 -43.11 -4.10
CA ALA A 381 -19.65 -43.13 -3.74
C ALA A 381 -20.39 -43.77 -4.91
N LYS A 382 -20.72 -45.04 -4.74
CA LYS A 382 -21.73 -45.73 -5.56
C LYS A 382 -23.01 -44.88 -5.55
N ARG A 383 -23.37 -44.33 -6.70
CA ARG A 383 -24.70 -43.78 -6.91
C ARG A 383 -25.72 -44.92 -6.66
N PRO A 384 -26.81 -44.69 -5.87
CA PRO A 384 -27.92 -45.63 -5.85
C PRO A 384 -28.58 -45.60 -7.21
N GLN A 385 -28.68 -46.77 -7.84
CA GLN A 385 -29.51 -46.95 -9.00
C GLN A 385 -30.97 -46.85 -8.53
N THR A 386 -31.66 -45.79 -8.87
CA THR A 386 -33.12 -45.69 -8.82
C THR A 386 -33.67 -46.60 -9.92
N LYS A 387 -34.24 -47.72 -9.51
CA LYS A 387 -35.07 -48.54 -10.36
C LYS A 387 -36.26 -47.70 -10.87
N VAL A 388 -36.31 -47.49 -12.16
CA VAL A 388 -37.50 -47.01 -12.86
C VAL A 388 -38.44 -48.19 -12.90
N GLY A 389 -39.50 -48.12 -12.09
CA GLY A 389 -40.61 -49.04 -12.16
C GLY A 389 -41.50 -48.69 -13.36
N GLU A 390 -41.68 -49.67 -14.21
CA GLU A 390 -42.75 -49.72 -15.17
C GLU A 390 -44.08 -49.39 -14.49
N MET A 391 -44.80 -48.44 -15.02
CA MET A 391 -46.27 -48.34 -14.76
C MET A 391 -46.98 -48.30 -16.07
N ALA A 392 -47.82 -49.34 -16.19
CA ALA A 392 -48.60 -49.75 -17.32
C ALA A 392 -49.57 -48.67 -17.82
N VAL A 393 -49.72 -48.68 -19.12
CA VAL A 393 -50.81 -48.11 -19.88
C VAL A 393 -52.13 -48.84 -19.51
N ILE A 394 -53.12 -48.07 -19.07
CA ILE A 394 -54.59 -48.44 -19.23
C ILE A 394 -55.27 -47.12 -19.58
N GLY A 395 -56.01 -47.21 -20.70
CA GLY A 395 -56.77 -46.26 -21.41
C GLY A 395 -58.05 -45.79 -20.72
N GLU A 396 -58.47 -44.66 -21.16
CA GLU A 396 -59.79 -44.37 -21.81
C GLU A 396 -59.67 -42.91 -22.30
#